data_416a1e335644de7aa432fadb083ae9d8
#
_entry.id   416a1e335644de7aa432fadb083ae9d8
#
_cell.length_a   1.000
_cell.length_b   1.000
_cell.length_c   1.000
_cell.angle_alpha   90.00
_cell.angle_beta   90.00
_cell.angle_gamma   90.00
#
_symmetry.space_group_name_H-M   'P 1'
#
loop_
_entity.id
_entity.type
_entity.pdbx_description
1 polymer ?
#
loop_
_entity_poly.entity_id
_entity_poly.type
_entity_poly.pdbx_seq_one_letter_code
_entity_poly.pdbx_strand_id
1 'polypeptide(L)'
;MKKTNNILVLICNFCLFFCSIFTAIILIASSKPYFKTSFKMLGYYEEGYIVFDIGGKWNQSAKFTEVQIDEICDHIVDYMFTGKDTFALEMDNVYLNDEFVDNVSIFGEEAVVHMRDVKVAVITISIIALVLLVVFVLSLVYIIKHRNEFKHILLKYSIYFYLGIIGLFIIIALSAFVKMFFEYFHYFFKNAAMAFRQISPLIN
;
A
#
# COMPACT_ATOMS: atom_id res chain seq x y z
N MET A 1 -17.24 28.88 24.84
CA MET A 1 -18.15 27.97 24.11
C MET A 1 -17.90 27.94 22.58
N LYS A 2 -18.02 29.02 21.79
CA LYS A 2 -17.85 28.94 20.31
C LYS A 2 -16.54 28.34 19.82
N LYS A 3 -15.39 28.64 20.47
CA LYS A 3 -14.08 28.12 20.06
C LYS A 3 -13.94 26.61 20.27
N THR A 4 -14.48 26.08 21.38
CA THR A 4 -14.46 24.66 21.73
C THR A 4 -15.31 23.85 20.74
N ASN A 5 -16.47 24.35 20.32
CA ASN A 5 -17.35 23.69 19.36
C ASN A 5 -16.70 23.58 17.97
N ASN A 6 -15.93 24.59 17.53
CA ASN A 6 -15.20 24.56 16.26
C ASN A 6 -14.11 23.47 16.28
N ILE A 7 -13.37 23.37 17.39
CA ILE A 7 -12.32 22.34 17.55
C ILE A 7 -12.93 20.94 17.53
N LEU A 8 -14.07 20.74 18.19
CA LEU A 8 -14.74 19.44 18.20
C LEU A 8 -15.18 19.00 16.79
N VAL A 9 -15.70 19.91 15.95
CA VAL A 9 -16.04 19.62 14.56
C VAL A 9 -14.79 19.25 13.75
N LEU A 10 -13.66 19.93 13.94
CA LEU A 10 -12.41 19.59 13.28
C LEU A 10 -11.89 18.22 13.71
N ILE A 11 -11.94 17.90 15.01
CA ILE A 11 -11.56 16.57 15.52
C ILE A 11 -12.45 15.49 14.89
N CYS A 12 -13.77 15.70 14.85
CA CYS A 12 -14.71 14.75 14.25
C CYS A 12 -14.39 14.47 12.78
N ASN A 13 -14.12 15.51 11.98
CA ASN A 13 -13.74 15.37 10.56
C ASN A 13 -12.38 14.70 10.40
N PHE A 14 -11.40 15.05 11.25
CA PHE A 14 -10.07 14.42 11.25
C PHE A 14 -10.17 12.92 11.53
N CYS A 15 -10.91 12.55 12.58
CA CYS A 15 -11.11 11.14 12.92
C CYS A 15 -11.83 10.38 11.79
N LEU A 16 -12.88 10.97 11.19
CA LEU A 16 -13.59 10.35 10.07
C LEU A 16 -12.67 10.11 8.87
N PHE A 17 -11.87 11.12 8.50
CA PHE A 17 -10.95 11.04 7.37
C PHE A 17 -9.91 9.93 7.55
N PHE A 18 -9.20 9.93 8.68
CA PHE A 18 -8.17 8.92 8.93
C PHE A 18 -8.76 7.53 9.18
N CYS A 19 -9.90 7.43 9.85
CA CYS A 19 -10.63 6.18 10.00
C CYS A 19 -10.97 5.57 8.63
N SER A 20 -11.45 6.40 7.68
CA SER A 20 -11.79 5.93 6.32
C SER A 20 -10.56 5.41 5.57
N ILE A 21 -9.42 6.12 5.66
CA ILE A 21 -8.15 5.69 5.03
C ILE A 21 -7.68 4.36 5.64
N PHE A 22 -7.59 4.28 6.97
CA PHE A 22 -7.08 3.09 7.64
C PHE A 22 -8.00 1.88 7.41
N THR A 23 -9.32 2.09 7.43
CA THR A 23 -10.28 1.04 7.08
C THR A 23 -10.08 0.56 5.64
N ALA A 24 -9.87 1.46 4.68
CA ALA A 24 -9.59 1.09 3.30
C ALA A 24 -8.29 0.26 3.18
N ILE A 25 -7.21 0.66 3.87
CA ILE A 25 -5.95 -0.09 3.90
C ILE A 25 -6.17 -1.50 4.46
N ILE A 26 -6.87 -1.62 5.58
CA ILE A 26 -7.15 -2.91 6.22
C ILE A 26 -8.00 -3.80 5.30
N LEU A 27 -9.03 -3.24 4.66
CA LEU A 27 -9.89 -3.98 3.73
C LEU A 27 -9.10 -4.50 2.52
N ILE A 28 -8.20 -3.69 1.96
CA ILE A 28 -7.33 -4.10 0.86
C ILE A 28 -6.38 -5.20 1.34
N ALA A 29 -5.70 -5.00 2.47
CA ALA A 29 -4.76 -5.96 3.02
C ALA A 29 -5.40 -7.30 3.43
N SER A 30 -6.70 -7.31 3.78
CA SER A 30 -7.45 -8.53 4.13
C SER A 30 -8.13 -9.20 2.93
N SER A 31 -8.05 -8.62 1.75
CA SER A 31 -8.79 -9.07 0.58
C SER A 31 -8.00 -10.09 -0.25
N LYS A 32 -8.25 -11.38 -0.05
CA LYS A 32 -7.72 -12.46 -0.91
C LYS A 32 -8.01 -12.21 -2.42
N PRO A 33 -9.25 -11.82 -2.83
CA PRO A 33 -9.52 -11.50 -4.22
C PRO A 33 -8.67 -10.35 -4.77
N TYR A 34 -8.31 -9.37 -3.94
CA TYR A 34 -7.43 -8.27 -4.35
C TYR A 34 -6.04 -8.79 -4.72
N PHE A 35 -5.43 -9.62 -3.87
CA PHE A 35 -4.12 -10.20 -4.14
C PHE A 35 -4.15 -11.08 -5.39
N LYS A 36 -5.13 -11.99 -5.53
CA LYS A 36 -5.31 -12.84 -6.71
C LYS A 36 -5.45 -12.02 -8.00
N THR A 37 -6.27 -10.96 -7.97
CA THR A 37 -6.42 -10.06 -9.12
C THR A 37 -5.13 -9.32 -9.43
N SER A 38 -4.42 -8.84 -8.41
CA SER A 38 -3.14 -8.15 -8.58
C SER A 38 -2.08 -9.07 -9.20
N PHE A 39 -1.95 -10.30 -8.73
CA PHE A 39 -1.05 -11.31 -9.30
C PHE A 39 -1.42 -11.63 -10.74
N LYS A 40 -2.72 -11.73 -11.05
CA LYS A 40 -3.20 -11.93 -12.42
C LYS A 40 -2.86 -10.76 -13.33
N MET A 41 -3.04 -9.52 -12.88
CA MET A 41 -2.68 -8.32 -13.62
C MET A 41 -1.17 -8.18 -13.84
N LEU A 42 -0.36 -8.72 -12.95
CA LEU A 42 1.10 -8.77 -13.08
C LEU A 42 1.59 -9.93 -13.99
N GLY A 43 0.68 -10.73 -14.54
CA GLY A 43 1.01 -11.83 -15.45
C GLY A 43 1.45 -13.12 -14.76
N TYR A 44 1.35 -13.21 -13.44
CA TYR A 44 1.81 -14.40 -12.70
C TYR A 44 0.98 -15.67 -12.98
N TYR A 45 -0.21 -15.52 -13.55
CA TYR A 45 -1.07 -16.64 -13.98
C TYR A 45 -0.87 -17.02 -15.45
N GLU A 46 -0.08 -16.25 -16.21
CA GLU A 46 0.24 -16.60 -17.60
C GLU A 46 1.39 -17.60 -17.62
N GLU A 47 1.45 -18.45 -18.66
CA GLU A 47 2.54 -19.41 -18.84
C GLU A 47 3.86 -18.68 -19.03
N GLY A 48 4.50 -18.29 -17.96
CA GLY A 48 5.75 -17.56 -17.94
C GLY A 48 6.61 -17.96 -16.76
N TYR A 49 7.91 -17.79 -16.92
CA TYR A 49 8.85 -17.93 -15.82
C TYR A 49 8.70 -16.73 -14.88
N ILE A 50 8.24 -17.00 -13.68
CA ILE A 50 8.28 -15.99 -12.63
C ILE A 50 9.64 -16.11 -11.96
N VAL A 51 10.44 -15.07 -12.09
CA VAL A 51 11.72 -14.97 -11.37
C VAL A 51 11.39 -14.44 -9.98
N PHE A 52 11.20 -15.36 -9.03
CA PHE A 52 11.16 -15.02 -7.62
C PHE A 52 12.55 -15.23 -7.01
N ASP A 53 12.83 -14.47 -5.96
CA ASP A 53 13.88 -14.82 -5.01
C ASP A 53 13.37 -15.99 -4.14
N ILE A 54 13.40 -17.19 -4.72
CA ILE A 54 12.95 -18.40 -4.04
C ILE A 54 14.03 -18.83 -3.07
N GLY A 55 13.68 -18.83 -1.78
CA GLY A 55 14.58 -19.24 -0.72
C GLY A 55 15.87 -18.39 -0.59
N GLY A 56 15.81 -17.10 -1.02
CA GLY A 56 16.97 -16.20 -0.97
C GLY A 56 17.98 -16.39 -2.09
N LYS A 57 17.63 -17.10 -3.17
CA LYS A 57 18.49 -17.31 -4.34
C LYS A 57 17.96 -16.54 -5.54
N TRP A 58 18.60 -15.45 -5.87
CA TRP A 58 18.32 -14.67 -7.09
C TRP A 58 18.60 -15.49 -8.35
N ASN A 59 17.80 -15.30 -9.39
CA ASN A 59 17.88 -15.95 -10.71
C ASN A 59 17.42 -17.42 -10.77
N GLN A 60 16.52 -17.84 -9.92
CA GLN A 60 15.80 -19.10 -10.12
C GLN A 60 14.50 -18.85 -10.91
N SER A 61 14.27 -19.64 -11.96
CA SER A 61 13.00 -19.64 -12.66
C SER A 61 12.08 -20.67 -12.03
N ALA A 62 10.92 -20.24 -11.55
CA ALA A 62 9.90 -21.14 -11.04
C ALA A 62 8.61 -20.98 -11.83
N LYS A 63 7.94 -22.09 -12.09
CA LYS A 63 6.57 -22.12 -12.60
C LYS A 63 5.63 -22.57 -11.50
N PHE A 64 4.60 -21.79 -11.27
CA PHE A 64 3.54 -22.12 -10.34
C PHE A 64 2.25 -22.43 -11.10
N THR A 65 1.51 -23.40 -10.62
CA THR A 65 0.14 -23.65 -11.05
C THR A 65 -0.78 -22.55 -10.49
N GLU A 66 -1.96 -22.36 -11.09
CA GLU A 66 -2.97 -21.43 -10.54
C GLU A 66 -3.31 -21.74 -9.08
N VAL A 67 -3.36 -23.03 -8.71
CA VAL A 67 -3.64 -23.48 -7.34
C VAL A 67 -2.53 -23.03 -6.38
N GLN A 68 -1.27 -23.18 -6.79
CA GLN A 68 -0.12 -22.76 -5.96
C GLN A 68 -0.08 -21.24 -5.80
N ILE A 69 -0.39 -20.46 -6.85
CA ILE A 69 -0.47 -19.01 -6.75
C ILE A 69 -1.62 -18.59 -5.83
N ASP A 70 -2.75 -19.26 -5.92
CA ASP A 70 -3.89 -19.05 -5.03
C ASP A 70 -3.50 -19.33 -3.57
N GLU A 71 -2.76 -20.40 -3.32
CA GLU A 71 -2.24 -20.74 -1.99
C GLU A 71 -1.27 -19.69 -1.46
N ILE A 72 -0.35 -19.18 -2.30
CA ILE A 72 0.54 -18.07 -1.94
C ILE A 72 -0.25 -16.83 -1.55
N CYS A 73 -1.25 -16.44 -2.35
CA CYS A 73 -2.11 -15.29 -2.05
C CYS A 73 -2.88 -15.46 -0.74
N ASP A 74 -3.43 -16.65 -0.53
CA ASP A 74 -4.18 -16.98 0.68
C ASP A 74 -3.25 -16.95 1.90
N HIS A 75 -2.03 -17.49 1.77
CA HIS A 75 -1.03 -17.47 2.84
C HIS A 75 -0.62 -16.05 3.26
N ILE A 76 -0.44 -15.12 2.30
CA ILE A 76 -0.12 -13.72 2.57
C ILE A 76 -1.20 -13.08 3.45
N VAL A 77 -2.47 -13.24 3.09
CA VAL A 77 -3.58 -12.66 3.84
C VAL A 77 -3.73 -13.34 5.20
N ASP A 78 -3.69 -14.66 5.24
CA ASP A 78 -3.84 -15.43 6.48
C ASP A 78 -2.75 -15.10 7.48
N TYR A 79 -1.49 -14.92 7.04
CA TYR A 79 -0.41 -14.51 7.92
C TYR A 79 -0.67 -13.16 8.59
N MET A 80 -1.20 -12.18 7.85
CA MET A 80 -1.45 -10.85 8.39
C MET A 80 -2.58 -10.80 9.42
N PHE A 81 -3.63 -11.63 9.26
CA PHE A 81 -4.87 -11.54 10.05
C PHE A 81 -5.16 -12.75 10.94
N THR A 82 -4.43 -13.85 10.78
CA THR A 82 -4.51 -15.00 11.68
C THR A 82 -3.32 -15.03 12.64
N GLY A 83 -3.38 -15.80 13.67
CA GLY A 83 -2.32 -15.93 14.66
C GLY A 83 -1.07 -16.71 14.21
N LYS A 84 -0.80 -16.84 12.89
CA LYS A 84 0.39 -17.54 12.40
C LYS A 84 1.68 -16.82 12.85
N ASP A 85 2.62 -17.55 13.41
CA ASP A 85 3.86 -17.00 13.95
C ASP A 85 4.92 -16.75 12.89
N THR A 86 4.91 -17.53 11.79
CA THR A 86 5.88 -17.41 10.70
C THR A 86 5.22 -17.15 9.35
N PHE A 87 5.88 -16.38 8.51
CA PHE A 87 5.50 -16.17 7.10
C PHE A 87 6.11 -17.22 6.18
N ALA A 88 6.99 -18.09 6.67
CA ALA A 88 7.57 -19.16 5.86
C ALA A 88 6.47 -20.04 5.24
N LEU A 89 6.62 -20.36 3.97
CA LEU A 89 5.76 -21.24 3.20
C LEU A 89 6.63 -22.22 2.43
N GLU A 90 6.43 -23.50 2.65
CA GLU A 90 7.04 -24.58 1.89
C GLU A 90 5.97 -25.18 0.97
N MET A 91 6.34 -25.47 -0.27
CA MET A 91 5.45 -26.05 -1.27
C MET A 91 6.12 -27.24 -1.94
N ASP A 92 5.30 -28.23 -2.24
CA ASP A 92 5.70 -29.42 -3.00
C ASP A 92 5.36 -29.27 -4.49
N ASN A 93 6.01 -30.10 -5.31
CA ASN A 93 5.79 -30.13 -6.77
C ASN A 93 5.97 -28.75 -7.45
N VAL A 94 6.91 -27.96 -7.00
CA VAL A 94 7.26 -26.69 -7.65
C VAL A 94 8.18 -26.98 -8.83
N TYR A 95 7.81 -26.47 -10.01
CA TYR A 95 8.67 -26.58 -11.19
C TYR A 95 9.74 -25.49 -11.13
N LEU A 96 10.97 -25.91 -10.82
CA LEU A 96 12.12 -25.03 -10.55
C LEU A 96 13.28 -25.40 -11.46
N ASN A 97 13.78 -24.46 -12.28
CA ASN A 97 14.91 -24.69 -13.17
C ASN A 97 14.76 -25.95 -14.06
N ASP A 98 13.56 -26.17 -14.62
CA ASP A 98 13.19 -27.28 -15.48
C ASP A 98 13.03 -28.64 -14.80
N GLU A 99 13.02 -28.70 -13.45
CA GLU A 99 12.78 -29.91 -12.67
C GLU A 99 11.67 -29.69 -11.63
N PHE A 100 10.96 -30.78 -11.27
CA PHE A 100 10.01 -30.74 -10.15
C PHE A 100 10.75 -30.98 -8.85
N VAL A 101 10.54 -30.08 -7.90
CA VAL A 101 11.21 -30.12 -6.59
C VAL A 101 10.14 -30.04 -5.49
N ASP A 102 10.30 -30.84 -4.45
CA ASP A 102 9.47 -30.83 -3.24
C ASP A 102 10.16 -30.03 -2.13
N ASN A 103 9.36 -29.60 -1.15
CA ASN A 103 9.80 -28.82 0.02
C ASN A 103 10.54 -27.52 -0.36
N VAL A 104 10.06 -26.82 -1.38
CA VAL A 104 10.63 -25.55 -1.82
C VAL A 104 10.16 -24.43 -0.89
N SER A 105 11.11 -23.76 -0.23
CA SER A 105 10.80 -22.53 0.52
C SER A 105 10.51 -21.40 -0.46
N ILE A 106 9.26 -20.90 -0.46
CA ILE A 106 8.79 -19.88 -1.41
C ILE A 106 9.35 -18.50 -1.06
N PHE A 107 9.46 -18.17 0.22
CA PHE A 107 9.92 -16.86 0.69
C PHE A 107 11.30 -16.95 1.32
N GLY A 108 12.22 -16.08 0.88
CA GLY A 108 13.53 -15.92 1.50
C GLY A 108 13.44 -15.25 2.88
N GLU A 109 14.54 -15.31 3.64
CA GLU A 109 14.61 -14.74 5.00
C GLU A 109 14.26 -13.24 5.04
N GLU A 110 14.71 -12.47 4.05
CA GLU A 110 14.41 -11.04 3.95
C GLU A 110 12.91 -10.79 3.79
N ALA A 111 12.23 -11.60 2.96
CA ALA A 111 10.78 -11.50 2.77
C ALA A 111 10.04 -11.87 4.06
N VAL A 112 10.49 -12.89 4.78
CA VAL A 112 9.92 -13.29 6.07
C VAL A 112 10.04 -12.17 7.11
N VAL A 113 11.22 -11.55 7.21
CA VAL A 113 11.45 -10.41 8.11
C VAL A 113 10.60 -9.22 7.71
N HIS A 114 10.58 -8.87 6.42
CA HIS A 114 9.76 -7.77 5.91
C HIS A 114 8.27 -7.96 6.19
N MET A 115 7.75 -9.16 5.96
CA MET A 115 6.33 -9.46 6.21
C MET A 115 5.97 -9.43 7.70
N ARG A 116 6.92 -9.73 8.58
CA ARG A 116 6.74 -9.51 10.03
C ARG A 116 6.53 -8.03 10.34
N ASP A 117 7.35 -7.15 9.75
CA ASP A 117 7.23 -5.70 9.95
C ASP A 117 5.91 -5.16 9.36
N VAL A 118 5.51 -5.68 8.19
CA VAL A 118 4.19 -5.37 7.59
C VAL A 118 3.05 -5.80 8.51
N LYS A 119 3.11 -6.99 9.10
CA LYS A 119 2.11 -7.48 10.07
C LYS A 119 2.00 -6.56 11.28
N VAL A 120 3.14 -6.14 11.85
CA VAL A 120 3.17 -5.19 12.98
C VAL A 120 2.55 -3.86 12.57
N ALA A 121 2.85 -3.35 11.38
CA ALA A 121 2.28 -2.11 10.86
C ALA A 121 0.75 -2.23 10.68
N VAL A 122 0.24 -3.32 10.11
CA VAL A 122 -1.20 -3.56 9.93
C VAL A 122 -1.92 -3.62 11.28
N ILE A 123 -1.36 -4.33 12.26
CA ILE A 123 -1.93 -4.39 13.62
C ILE A 123 -1.95 -3.00 14.26
N THR A 124 -0.85 -2.26 14.15
CA THR A 124 -0.74 -0.90 14.70
C THR A 124 -1.77 0.04 14.08
N ILE A 125 -1.90 0.03 12.75
CA ILE A 125 -2.90 0.81 12.02
C ILE A 125 -4.32 0.43 12.46
N SER A 126 -4.59 -0.86 12.67
CA SER A 126 -5.90 -1.35 13.13
C SER A 126 -6.25 -0.84 14.53
N ILE A 127 -5.29 -0.82 15.45
CA ILE A 127 -5.49 -0.27 16.80
C ILE A 127 -5.75 1.24 16.72
N ILE A 128 -4.97 1.98 15.94
CA ILE A 128 -5.15 3.43 15.75
C ILE A 128 -6.53 3.71 15.14
N ALA A 129 -6.94 2.94 14.12
CA ALA A 129 -8.26 3.07 13.48
C ALA A 129 -9.39 2.86 14.49
N LEU A 130 -9.27 1.87 15.37
CA LEU A 130 -10.26 1.61 16.42
C LEU A 130 -10.36 2.79 17.41
N VAL A 131 -9.24 3.33 17.87
CA VAL A 131 -9.23 4.51 18.77
C VAL A 131 -9.87 5.71 18.09
N LEU A 132 -9.51 5.99 16.83
CA LEU A 132 -10.11 7.09 16.07
C LEU A 132 -11.61 6.90 15.86
N LEU A 133 -12.05 5.67 15.61
CA LEU A 133 -13.48 5.34 15.50
C LEU A 133 -14.24 5.65 16.79
N VAL A 134 -13.70 5.28 17.93
CA VAL A 134 -14.31 5.59 19.23
C VAL A 134 -14.40 7.10 19.45
N VAL A 135 -13.32 7.85 19.19
CA VAL A 135 -13.31 9.31 19.31
C VAL A 135 -14.30 9.95 18.33
N PHE A 136 -14.38 9.45 17.09
CA PHE A 136 -15.36 9.89 16.10
C PHE A 136 -16.79 9.70 16.59
N VAL A 137 -17.13 8.48 17.05
CA VAL A 137 -18.49 8.16 17.50
C VAL A 137 -18.88 9.03 18.70
N LEU A 138 -18.00 9.18 19.70
CA LEU A 138 -18.26 10.04 20.87
C LEU A 138 -18.46 11.50 20.46
N SER A 139 -17.62 12.02 19.57
CA SER A 139 -17.74 13.38 19.03
C SER A 139 -19.04 13.58 18.26
N LEU A 140 -19.39 12.61 17.44
CA LEU A 140 -20.63 12.65 16.63
C LEU A 140 -21.88 12.62 17.51
N VAL A 141 -21.92 11.73 18.52
CA VAL A 141 -23.04 11.65 19.49
C VAL A 141 -23.20 12.97 20.23
N TYR A 142 -22.10 13.59 20.66
CA TYR A 142 -22.13 14.89 21.32
C TYR A 142 -22.68 15.98 20.38
N ILE A 143 -22.21 16.05 19.13
CA ILE A 143 -22.66 17.01 18.11
C ILE A 143 -24.17 16.84 17.84
N ILE A 144 -24.65 15.59 17.69
CA ILE A 144 -26.06 15.30 17.46
C ILE A 144 -26.92 15.74 18.64
N LYS A 145 -26.49 15.46 19.88
CA LYS A 145 -27.19 15.84 21.10
C LYS A 145 -27.32 17.36 21.26
N HIS A 146 -26.32 18.12 20.78
CA HIS A 146 -26.27 19.58 20.88
C HIS A 146 -26.45 20.24 19.49
N ARG A 147 -27.22 19.62 18.58
CA ARG A 147 -27.35 20.00 17.17
C ARG A 147 -27.63 21.48 16.93
N ASN A 148 -28.38 22.13 17.81
CA ASN A 148 -28.74 23.55 17.64
C ASN A 148 -27.52 24.47 17.74
N GLU A 149 -26.52 24.10 18.54
CA GLU A 149 -25.26 24.85 18.70
C GLU A 149 -24.31 24.62 17.51
N PHE A 150 -24.40 23.45 16.87
CA PHE A 150 -23.51 23.04 15.79
C PHE A 150 -24.04 23.30 14.38
N LYS A 151 -25.34 23.60 14.24
CA LYS A 151 -26.03 23.71 12.92
C LYS A 151 -25.29 24.58 11.90
N HIS A 152 -24.74 25.72 12.29
CA HIS A 152 -24.08 26.66 11.38
C HIS A 152 -22.57 26.44 11.27
N ILE A 153 -21.94 25.80 12.28
CA ILE A 153 -20.50 25.61 12.31
C ILE A 153 -20.10 24.28 11.66
N LEU A 154 -20.94 23.24 11.76
CA LEU A 154 -20.64 21.91 11.26
C LEU A 154 -20.32 21.95 9.77
N LEU A 155 -21.23 22.43 8.94
CA LEU A 155 -21.06 22.51 7.49
C LEU A 155 -19.84 23.37 7.10
N LYS A 156 -19.72 24.56 7.70
CA LYS A 156 -18.63 25.50 7.42
C LYS A 156 -17.25 24.90 7.67
N TYR A 157 -17.03 24.32 8.86
CA TYR A 157 -15.72 23.77 9.23
C TYR A 157 -15.45 22.43 8.54
N SER A 158 -16.47 21.64 8.22
CA SER A 158 -16.30 20.44 7.39
C SER A 158 -15.84 20.80 5.98
N ILE A 159 -16.49 21.81 5.34
CA ILE A 159 -16.05 22.26 4.02
C ILE A 159 -14.60 22.75 4.06
N TYR A 160 -14.23 23.58 5.03
CA TYR A 160 -12.86 24.08 5.13
C TYR A 160 -11.83 22.95 5.37
N PHE A 161 -12.18 21.96 6.18
CA PHE A 161 -11.34 20.80 6.42
C PHE A 161 -11.07 20.02 5.13
N TYR A 162 -12.13 19.65 4.39
CA TYR A 162 -11.97 18.88 3.16
C TYR A 162 -11.33 19.69 2.01
N LEU A 163 -11.61 20.97 1.89
CA LEU A 163 -10.88 21.84 0.96
C LEU A 163 -9.39 21.93 1.31
N GLY A 164 -9.05 22.00 2.59
CA GLY A 164 -7.66 21.95 3.05
C GLY A 164 -6.96 20.65 2.68
N ILE A 165 -7.64 19.51 2.87
CA ILE A 165 -7.12 18.19 2.47
C ILE A 165 -6.93 18.11 0.94
N ILE A 166 -7.91 18.54 0.16
CA ILE A 166 -7.81 18.57 -1.31
C ILE A 166 -6.63 19.45 -1.75
N GLY A 167 -6.49 20.64 -1.15
CA GLY A 167 -5.37 21.54 -1.42
C GLY A 167 -4.02 20.90 -1.11
N LEU A 168 -3.91 20.18 0.02
CA LEU A 168 -2.70 19.45 0.38
C LEU A 168 -2.36 18.35 -0.66
N PHE A 169 -3.35 17.57 -1.09
CA PHE A 169 -3.14 16.55 -2.13
C PHE A 169 -2.71 17.15 -3.46
N ILE A 170 -3.28 18.30 -3.86
CA ILE A 170 -2.85 19.03 -5.07
C ILE A 170 -1.38 19.47 -4.95
N ILE A 171 -0.97 20.01 -3.80
CA ILE A 171 0.42 20.42 -3.57
C ILE A 171 1.36 19.23 -3.66
N ILE A 172 1.02 18.10 -3.03
CA ILE A 172 1.84 16.88 -3.07
C ILE A 172 1.93 16.35 -4.52
N ALA A 173 0.82 16.29 -5.25
CA ALA A 173 0.79 15.84 -6.63
C ALA A 173 1.63 16.74 -7.56
N LEU A 174 1.51 18.07 -7.40
CA LEU A 174 2.33 19.04 -8.14
C LEU A 174 3.83 18.88 -7.80
N SER A 175 4.17 18.68 -6.53
CA SER A 175 5.57 18.48 -6.10
C SER A 175 6.15 17.18 -6.71
N ALA A 176 5.39 16.10 -6.72
CA ALA A 176 5.79 14.84 -7.33
C ALA A 176 5.94 14.98 -8.86
N PHE A 177 5.00 15.68 -9.51
CA PHE A 177 5.08 15.96 -10.95
C PHE A 177 6.31 16.79 -11.31
N VAL A 178 6.60 17.87 -10.55
CA VAL A 178 7.79 18.72 -10.75
C VAL A 178 9.06 17.90 -10.60
N LYS A 179 9.17 17.06 -9.55
CA LYS A 179 10.31 16.18 -9.34
C LYS A 179 10.51 15.23 -10.53
N MET A 180 9.46 14.52 -10.95
CA MET A 180 9.47 13.61 -12.09
C MET A 180 9.89 14.34 -13.38
N PHE A 181 9.37 15.55 -13.62
CA PHE A 181 9.71 16.37 -14.78
C PHE A 181 11.21 16.72 -14.80
N PHE A 182 11.78 17.16 -13.67
CA PHE A 182 13.21 17.48 -13.58
C PHE A 182 14.11 16.25 -13.75
N GLU A 183 13.74 15.09 -13.20
CA GLU A 183 14.47 13.84 -13.39
C GLU A 183 14.46 13.40 -14.85
N TYR A 184 13.31 13.47 -15.52
CA TYR A 184 13.17 13.14 -16.93
C TYR A 184 13.99 14.09 -17.83
N PHE A 185 13.94 15.40 -17.52
CA PHE A 185 14.69 16.43 -18.23
C PHE A 185 16.21 16.24 -18.06
N HIS A 186 16.66 15.96 -16.84
CA HIS A 186 18.05 15.65 -16.56
C HIS A 186 18.55 14.41 -17.34
N TYR A 187 17.74 13.35 -17.35
CA TYR A 187 18.04 12.12 -18.12
C TYR A 187 18.13 12.39 -19.60
N PHE A 188 17.21 13.16 -20.16
CA PHE A 188 17.21 13.56 -21.57
C PHE A 188 18.49 14.33 -21.96
N PHE A 189 18.86 15.35 -21.19
CA PHE A 189 20.07 16.14 -21.47
C PHE A 189 21.36 15.34 -21.30
N LYS A 190 21.42 14.45 -20.32
CA LYS A 190 22.56 13.56 -20.13
C LYS A 190 22.75 12.65 -21.35
N ASN A 191 21.68 12.08 -21.88
CA ASN A 191 21.73 11.23 -23.07
C ASN A 191 22.06 12.01 -24.34
N ALA A 192 21.51 13.21 -24.51
CA ALA A 192 21.84 14.10 -25.61
C ALA A 192 23.33 14.49 -25.59
N ALA A 193 23.88 14.85 -24.42
CA ALA A 193 25.29 15.18 -24.25
C ALA A 193 26.22 13.98 -24.57
N MET A 194 25.81 12.75 -24.21
CA MET A 194 26.57 11.54 -24.58
C MET A 194 26.53 11.28 -26.07
N ALA A 195 25.40 11.48 -26.74
CA ALA A 195 25.28 11.35 -28.20
C ALA A 195 26.18 12.36 -28.93
N PHE A 196 26.21 13.61 -28.47
CA PHE A 196 27.11 14.64 -29.03
C PHE A 196 28.59 14.29 -28.85
N ARG A 197 29.00 13.69 -27.71
CA ARG A 197 30.38 13.24 -27.50
C ARG A 197 30.80 12.11 -28.43
N GLN A 198 29.87 11.25 -28.84
CA GLN A 198 30.16 10.16 -29.78
C GLN A 198 30.31 10.65 -31.24
N ILE A 199 29.68 11.75 -31.59
CA ILE A 199 29.74 12.33 -32.96
C ILE A 199 30.96 13.25 -33.16
N SER A 200 31.43 13.89 -32.08
CA SER A 200 32.54 14.88 -32.12
C SER A 200 33.86 14.33 -32.69
N PRO A 201 34.28 13.07 -32.48
CA PRO A 201 35.49 12.51 -33.10
C PRO A 201 35.35 12.19 -34.58
N LEU A 202 34.14 12.19 -35.17
CA LEU A 202 33.87 11.86 -36.54
C LEU A 202 33.86 13.10 -37.49
N ILE A 203 34.02 14.29 -36.91
CA ILE A 203 33.95 15.59 -37.62
C ILE A 203 35.36 16.25 -37.76
N ASN A 204 36.39 15.67 -37.15
CA ASN A 204 37.81 16.03 -37.33
C ASN A 204 38.52 14.94 -38.18
#